data_8297fbf6a577c3e7a1e64f4d36c6094f
#
_entry.id   8297fbf6a577c3e7a1e64f4d36c6094f
#
_cell.length_a   1.000
_cell.length_b   1.000
_cell.length_c   1.000
_cell.angle_alpha   90.00
_cell.angle_beta   90.00
_cell.angle_gamma   90.00
#
_symmetry.space_group_name_H-M   'P 1'
#
loop_
_entity.id
_entity.type
_entity.pdbx_description
1 polymer ?
#
loop_
_entity_poly.entity_id
_entity_poly.type
_entity_poly.pdbx_seq_one_letter_code
_entity_poly.pdbx_strand_id
1 'polypeptide(L)'
;REGVPVPFFGVARFYEENHHWPMPTQLRRRVEESIGPDVPPAAVLDWFHRHPPGSAIGKMRYAEALLATGTPERGKALLREAWVSGSFPKAQESAILKRHGKILTKEDHAQRLDRLLWDGKVEEARRLMWRVDPAKRALAEARLMLRHRQGNVDRLVARVPPELQRDPGLLYERARWRRIKGKYQEAREIFDNPPQDLERADLWWQERAILARRGVREGHISDAYRLVKAHGLSPAETAPYAEAEWLAGWIALRFLQDPAMAIDHFKAMHGAVVYPVSKARGAYWIARAAEAMKNAQEAATWYRAAANQPTVFYGQLAAAK
;
A
#
# COMPACT_ATOMS: atom_id res chain seq x y z
N ARG A 1 27.95 -2.83 11.69
CA ARG A 1 29.19 -2.03 11.58
C ARG A 1 28.77 -0.64 11.15
N GLU A 2 28.90 0.38 12.00
CA GLU A 2 28.81 1.77 11.61
C GLU A 2 29.91 2.05 10.59
N GLY A 3 29.50 2.29 9.34
CA GLY A 3 30.42 2.52 8.24
C GLY A 3 31.09 3.91 8.39
N VAL A 4 32.34 4.00 8.00
CA VAL A 4 33.06 5.28 7.87
C VAL A 4 32.22 6.21 7.00
N PRO A 5 31.96 7.48 7.41
CA PRO A 5 31.24 8.44 6.60
C PRO A 5 31.96 8.63 5.25
N VAL A 6 31.33 8.25 4.16
CA VAL A 6 31.88 8.45 2.83
C VAL A 6 31.39 9.81 2.33
N PRO A 7 32.31 10.72 1.91
CA PRO A 7 31.95 12.05 1.42
C PRO A 7 31.01 11.97 0.20
N PHE A 8 30.04 12.87 0.14
CA PHE A 8 29.04 12.96 -0.94
C PHE A 8 29.64 12.81 -2.34
N PHE A 9 30.67 13.58 -2.67
CA PHE A 9 31.29 13.58 -4.00
C PHE A 9 31.87 12.21 -4.41
N GLY A 10 32.41 11.47 -3.45
CA GLY A 10 32.92 10.11 -3.72
C GLY A 10 31.80 9.12 -4.02
N VAL A 11 30.70 9.16 -3.25
CA VAL A 11 29.56 8.27 -3.45
C VAL A 11 28.81 8.62 -4.73
N ALA A 12 28.64 9.92 -5.03
CA ALA A 12 27.99 10.41 -6.23
C ALA A 12 28.76 9.96 -7.50
N ARG A 13 30.07 10.15 -7.52
CA ARG A 13 30.92 9.72 -8.63
C ARG A 13 30.85 8.20 -8.80
N PHE A 14 30.95 7.44 -7.72
CA PHE A 14 30.80 5.98 -7.78
C PHE A 14 29.46 5.55 -8.39
N TYR A 15 28.35 6.19 -8.01
CA TYR A 15 27.03 5.91 -8.58
C TYR A 15 26.99 6.18 -10.09
N GLU A 16 27.55 7.30 -10.54
CA GLU A 16 27.55 7.67 -11.96
C GLU A 16 28.44 6.73 -12.80
N GLU A 17 29.59 6.33 -12.29
CA GLU A 17 30.49 5.40 -12.97
C GLU A 17 29.99 3.95 -12.98
N ASN A 18 29.08 3.57 -12.05
CA ASN A 18 28.63 2.19 -11.84
C ASN A 18 27.09 2.03 -11.97
N HIS A 19 26.46 2.78 -12.88
CA HIS A 19 25.00 2.73 -13.10
C HIS A 19 24.48 1.33 -13.50
N HIS A 20 25.34 0.44 -13.97
CA HIS A 20 25.03 -0.95 -14.33
C HIS A 20 25.03 -1.92 -13.14
N TRP A 21 25.43 -1.47 -11.95
CA TRP A 21 25.46 -2.32 -10.77
C TRP A 21 24.05 -2.69 -10.30
N PRO A 22 23.88 -3.86 -9.66
CA PRO A 22 22.60 -4.26 -9.10
C PRO A 22 22.14 -3.28 -8.02
N MET A 23 20.81 -3.16 -7.87
CA MET A 23 20.14 -2.31 -6.87
C MET A 23 20.39 -0.79 -7.03
N PRO A 24 20.17 -0.20 -8.21
CA PRO A 24 20.44 1.21 -8.47
C PRO A 24 19.67 2.15 -7.52
N THR A 25 18.46 1.78 -7.10
CA THR A 25 17.66 2.55 -6.13
C THR A 25 18.33 2.63 -4.76
N GLN A 26 18.96 1.55 -4.30
CA GLN A 26 19.68 1.55 -3.01
C GLN A 26 20.94 2.37 -3.09
N LEU A 27 21.70 2.26 -4.19
CA LEU A 27 22.88 3.07 -4.42
C LEU A 27 22.54 4.56 -4.45
N ARG A 28 21.50 4.96 -5.19
CA ARG A 28 21.03 6.35 -5.22
C ARG A 28 20.64 6.84 -3.83
N ARG A 29 19.92 6.04 -3.06
CA ARG A 29 19.57 6.37 -1.68
C ARG A 29 20.82 6.62 -0.82
N ARG A 30 21.90 5.84 -1.00
CA ARG A 30 23.16 6.07 -0.29
C ARG A 30 23.79 7.40 -0.66
N VAL A 31 23.73 7.82 -1.93
CA VAL A 31 24.16 9.16 -2.33
C VAL A 31 23.35 10.23 -1.60
N GLU A 32 22.03 10.11 -1.62
CA GLU A 32 21.11 11.07 -0.97
C GLU A 32 21.36 11.16 0.56
N GLU A 33 21.63 10.02 1.22
CA GLU A 33 21.98 9.94 2.64
C GLU A 33 23.35 10.56 2.97
N SER A 34 24.29 10.59 2.00
CA SER A 34 25.62 11.17 2.18
C SER A 34 25.67 12.69 2.01
N ILE A 35 24.58 13.33 1.58
CA ILE A 35 24.49 14.78 1.49
C ILE A 35 24.46 15.39 2.90
N GLY A 36 25.62 15.82 3.38
CA GLY A 36 25.80 16.47 4.67
C GLY A 36 25.60 17.99 4.61
N PRO A 37 25.68 18.66 5.78
CA PRO A 37 25.56 20.12 5.85
C PRO A 37 26.74 20.88 5.21
N ASP A 38 27.84 20.20 5.01
CA ASP A 38 29.09 20.66 4.38
C ASP A 38 29.03 20.68 2.85
N VAL A 39 28.02 20.02 2.24
CA VAL A 39 27.86 19.98 0.79
C VAL A 39 27.24 21.30 0.31
N PRO A 40 27.91 22.04 -0.61
CA PRO A 40 27.38 23.31 -1.12
C PRO A 40 26.00 23.14 -1.76
N PRO A 41 25.04 24.06 -1.50
CA PRO A 41 23.69 23.98 -2.09
C PRO A 41 23.71 23.87 -3.62
N ALA A 42 24.62 24.55 -4.32
CA ALA A 42 24.75 24.46 -5.77
C ALA A 42 25.08 23.02 -6.24
N ALA A 43 25.94 22.31 -5.54
CA ALA A 43 26.27 20.91 -5.86
C ALA A 43 25.08 19.97 -5.61
N VAL A 44 24.30 20.24 -4.56
CA VAL A 44 23.06 19.49 -4.27
C VAL A 44 22.03 19.70 -5.37
N LEU A 45 21.87 20.98 -5.84
CA LEU A 45 20.95 21.29 -6.94
C LEU A 45 21.38 20.62 -8.23
N ASP A 46 22.66 20.68 -8.59
CA ASP A 46 23.21 20.04 -9.78
C ASP A 46 22.98 18.52 -9.76
N TRP A 47 23.21 17.87 -8.62
CA TRP A 47 22.92 16.46 -8.44
C TRP A 47 21.43 16.14 -8.70
N PHE A 48 20.51 16.84 -8.02
CA PHE A 48 19.07 16.55 -8.15
C PHE A 48 18.46 17.01 -9.48
N HIS A 49 19.13 17.85 -10.22
CA HIS A 49 18.75 18.19 -11.59
C HIS A 49 18.94 16.99 -12.53
N ARG A 50 20.03 16.25 -12.35
CA ARG A 50 20.34 15.05 -13.12
C ARG A 50 19.66 13.79 -12.55
N HIS A 51 19.48 13.71 -11.26
CA HIS A 51 18.95 12.56 -10.54
C HIS A 51 17.80 12.98 -9.59
N PRO A 52 16.55 13.07 -10.07
CA PRO A 52 15.42 13.50 -9.22
C PRO A 52 15.34 12.70 -7.91
N PRO A 53 15.02 13.32 -6.75
CA PRO A 53 15.13 12.68 -5.45
C PRO A 53 14.26 11.41 -5.35
N GLY A 54 14.87 10.30 -4.96
CA GLY A 54 14.23 8.99 -4.83
C GLY A 54 13.82 8.63 -3.39
N SER A 55 14.29 9.38 -2.39
CA SER A 55 13.97 9.16 -0.99
C SER A 55 13.48 10.43 -0.30
N ALA A 56 12.82 10.27 0.86
CA ALA A 56 12.37 11.42 1.65
C ALA A 56 13.55 12.27 2.16
N ILE A 57 14.68 11.65 2.48
CA ILE A 57 15.88 12.40 2.89
C ILE A 57 16.45 13.16 1.69
N GLY A 58 16.45 12.58 0.49
CA GLY A 58 16.84 13.26 -0.73
C GLY A 58 15.94 14.46 -1.03
N LYS A 59 14.63 14.31 -0.94
CA LYS A 59 13.67 15.41 -1.06
C LYS A 59 13.95 16.51 -0.03
N MET A 60 14.26 16.15 1.21
CA MET A 60 14.58 17.10 2.28
C MET A 60 15.85 17.88 1.95
N ARG A 61 16.93 17.21 1.52
CA ARG A 61 18.19 17.87 1.13
C ARG A 61 18.02 18.77 -0.07
N TYR A 62 17.24 18.33 -1.07
CA TYR A 62 16.91 19.16 -2.22
C TYR A 62 16.10 20.40 -1.81
N ALA A 63 15.12 20.23 -0.95
CA ALA A 63 14.34 21.35 -0.41
C ALA A 63 15.22 22.37 0.35
N GLU A 64 16.15 21.90 1.19
CA GLU A 64 17.12 22.74 1.91
C GLU A 64 18.00 23.56 0.93
N ALA A 65 18.47 22.92 -0.14
CA ALA A 65 19.26 23.61 -1.17
C ALA A 65 18.44 24.66 -1.92
N LEU A 66 17.19 24.37 -2.28
CA LEU A 66 16.27 25.32 -2.91
C LEU A 66 15.97 26.54 -2.00
N LEU A 67 15.80 26.31 -0.70
CA LEU A 67 15.59 27.38 0.27
C LEU A 67 16.82 28.29 0.39
N ALA A 68 18.03 27.75 0.25
CA ALA A 68 19.28 28.49 0.34
C ALA A 68 19.62 29.26 -0.94
N THR A 69 19.06 28.90 -2.10
CA THR A 69 19.43 29.44 -3.41
C THR A 69 18.37 30.31 -4.09
N GLY A 70 17.39 30.82 -3.32
CA GLY A 70 16.45 31.85 -3.82
C GLY A 70 15.18 31.32 -4.51
N THR A 71 14.87 30.03 -4.37
CA THR A 71 13.58 29.43 -4.80
C THR A 71 12.74 28.95 -3.61
N PRO A 72 12.36 29.86 -2.68
CA PRO A 72 11.81 29.47 -1.38
C PRO A 72 10.46 28.75 -1.48
N GLU A 73 9.59 29.12 -2.40
CA GLU A 73 8.26 28.50 -2.48
C GLU A 73 8.34 27.05 -2.92
N ARG A 74 9.18 26.75 -3.92
CA ARG A 74 9.44 25.37 -4.33
C ARG A 74 10.11 24.57 -3.22
N GLY A 75 11.07 25.18 -2.52
CA GLY A 75 11.75 24.57 -1.37
C GLY A 75 10.77 24.23 -0.25
N LYS A 76 9.86 25.15 0.13
CA LYS A 76 8.82 24.90 1.13
C LYS A 76 7.88 23.77 0.75
N ALA A 77 7.40 23.76 -0.50
CA ALA A 77 6.50 22.73 -1.01
C ALA A 77 7.16 21.34 -0.94
N LEU A 78 8.40 21.22 -1.44
CA LEU A 78 9.14 19.97 -1.40
C LEU A 78 9.49 19.50 0.01
N LEU A 79 9.77 20.44 0.92
CA LEU A 79 10.02 20.14 2.35
C LEU A 79 8.78 19.56 3.02
N ARG A 80 7.59 20.14 2.77
CA ARG A 80 6.32 19.60 3.27
C ARG A 80 6.04 18.21 2.72
N GLU A 81 6.23 18.01 1.41
CA GLU A 81 6.09 16.70 0.78
C GLU A 81 7.05 15.67 1.39
N ALA A 82 8.33 16.03 1.58
CA ALA A 82 9.32 15.17 2.23
C ALA A 82 8.93 14.82 3.67
N TRP A 83 8.40 15.80 4.41
CA TRP A 83 7.91 15.59 5.77
C TRP A 83 6.75 14.62 5.82
N VAL A 84 5.73 14.81 5.00
CA VAL A 84 4.53 13.95 4.94
C VAL A 84 4.89 12.53 4.50
N SER A 85 5.67 12.37 3.44
CA SER A 85 5.99 11.06 2.86
C SER A 85 7.12 10.31 3.58
N GLY A 86 7.94 11.01 4.38
CA GLY A 86 9.16 10.45 4.96
C GLY A 86 8.95 9.63 6.23
N SER A 87 9.91 8.73 6.52
CA SER A 87 10.10 8.12 7.82
C SER A 87 11.51 8.48 8.30
N PHE A 88 11.60 9.14 9.43
CA PHE A 88 12.85 9.66 9.96
C PHE A 88 13.12 9.08 11.35
N PRO A 89 14.37 8.65 11.64
CA PRO A 89 14.79 8.35 13.00
C PRO A 89 14.55 9.55 13.93
N LYS A 90 14.33 9.29 15.22
CA LYS A 90 13.99 10.32 16.23
C LYS A 90 14.93 11.53 16.19
N ALA A 91 16.24 11.30 16.06
CA ALA A 91 17.23 12.38 16.01
C ALA A 91 17.04 13.27 14.76
N GLN A 92 16.84 12.66 13.58
CA GLN A 92 16.60 13.39 12.34
C GLN A 92 15.26 14.14 12.39
N GLU A 93 14.20 13.50 12.87
CA GLU A 93 12.89 14.13 13.06
C GLU A 93 13.00 15.38 13.94
N SER A 94 13.71 15.29 15.07
CA SER A 94 13.95 16.42 15.97
C SER A 94 14.75 17.54 15.29
N ALA A 95 15.78 17.20 14.51
CA ALA A 95 16.58 18.17 13.78
C ALA A 95 15.77 18.90 12.69
N ILE A 96 14.92 18.18 11.95
CA ILE A 96 14.01 18.75 10.94
C ILE A 96 13.03 19.73 11.62
N LEU A 97 12.41 19.31 12.71
CA LEU A 97 11.46 20.15 13.44
C LEU A 97 12.12 21.40 14.04
N LYS A 98 13.34 21.29 14.56
CA LYS A 98 14.10 22.42 15.08
C LYS A 98 14.43 23.43 13.97
N ARG A 99 14.85 22.95 12.79
CA ARG A 99 15.30 23.80 11.69
C ARG A 99 14.13 24.35 10.86
N HIS A 100 13.13 23.54 10.59
CA HIS A 100 12.08 23.83 9.62
C HIS A 100 10.66 23.83 10.18
N GLY A 101 10.49 23.71 11.49
CA GLY A 101 9.17 23.60 12.13
C GLY A 101 8.24 24.77 11.83
N LYS A 102 8.78 25.97 11.51
CA LYS A 102 7.97 27.14 11.13
C LYS A 102 7.37 27.03 9.71
N ILE A 103 7.93 26.16 8.85
CA ILE A 103 7.44 25.93 7.48
C ILE A 103 6.31 24.90 7.51
N LEU A 104 6.38 23.94 8.43
CA LEU A 104 5.42 22.86 8.56
C LEU A 104 4.12 23.33 9.21
N THR A 105 2.99 23.00 8.59
CA THR A 105 1.66 23.35 9.08
C THR A 105 1.08 22.23 9.95
N LYS A 106 -0.01 22.52 10.66
CA LYS A 106 -0.78 21.49 11.38
C LYS A 106 -1.32 20.41 10.43
N GLU A 107 -1.69 20.82 9.24
CA GLU A 107 -2.18 19.88 8.21
C GLU A 107 -1.06 18.95 7.73
N ASP A 108 0.16 19.43 7.51
CA ASP A 108 1.31 18.58 7.17
C ASP A 108 1.58 17.54 8.29
N HIS A 109 1.41 17.93 9.54
CA HIS A 109 1.53 17.01 10.67
C HIS A 109 0.39 16.00 10.71
N ALA A 110 -0.84 16.41 10.38
CA ALA A 110 -2.00 15.53 10.37
C ALA A 110 -1.89 14.48 9.24
N GLN A 111 -1.53 14.89 8.04
CA GLN A 111 -1.31 13.99 6.90
C GLN A 111 -0.17 12.99 7.18
N ARG A 112 0.95 13.46 7.74
CA ARG A 112 2.03 12.57 8.16
C ARG A 112 1.56 11.58 9.23
N LEU A 113 0.81 12.04 10.24
CA LEU A 113 0.29 11.19 11.31
C LEU A 113 -0.60 10.08 10.74
N ASP A 114 -1.52 10.43 9.86
CA ASP A 114 -2.42 9.48 9.21
C ASP A 114 -1.63 8.41 8.44
N ARG A 115 -0.70 8.83 7.59
CA ARG A 115 0.19 7.90 6.86
C ARG A 115 0.95 6.97 7.81
N LEU A 116 1.53 7.50 8.90
CA LEU A 116 2.25 6.69 9.89
C LEU A 116 1.35 5.67 10.57
N LEU A 117 0.09 6.02 10.82
CA LEU A 117 -0.91 5.09 11.37
C LEU A 117 -1.22 3.97 10.36
N TRP A 118 -1.42 4.29 9.08
CA TRP A 118 -1.60 3.30 8.04
C TRP A 118 -0.40 2.36 7.90
N ASP A 119 0.81 2.90 7.93
CA ASP A 119 2.07 2.14 7.81
C ASP A 119 2.43 1.36 9.09
N GLY A 120 1.66 1.52 10.18
CA GLY A 120 1.93 0.86 11.46
C GLY A 120 3.16 1.39 12.20
N LYS A 121 3.58 2.62 11.88
CA LYS A 121 4.74 3.29 12.50
C LYS A 121 4.37 3.93 13.84
N VAL A 122 4.17 3.07 14.84
CA VAL A 122 3.56 3.43 16.13
C VAL A 122 4.34 4.49 16.89
N GLU A 123 5.64 4.31 17.03
CA GLU A 123 6.46 5.22 17.84
C GLU A 123 6.59 6.60 17.17
N GLU A 124 6.69 6.63 15.85
CA GLU A 124 6.67 7.86 15.07
C GLU A 124 5.32 8.57 15.19
N ALA A 125 4.23 7.83 15.07
CA ALA A 125 2.88 8.37 15.24
C ALA A 125 2.68 8.97 16.64
N ARG A 126 3.09 8.26 17.71
CA ARG A 126 3.00 8.74 19.09
C ARG A 126 3.74 10.05 19.31
N ARG A 127 4.94 10.20 18.76
CA ARG A 127 5.70 11.45 18.88
C ARG A 127 5.00 12.63 18.20
N LEU A 128 4.23 12.35 17.14
CA LEU A 128 3.60 13.39 16.32
C LEU A 128 2.22 13.82 16.85
N MET A 129 1.53 12.99 17.64
CA MET A 129 0.16 13.22 18.12
C MET A 129 -0.05 14.57 18.82
N TRP A 130 1.00 15.12 19.43
CA TRP A 130 0.93 16.40 20.13
C TRP A 130 1.04 17.64 19.22
N ARG A 131 1.26 17.42 17.91
CA ARG A 131 1.39 18.48 16.90
C ARG A 131 0.15 18.66 16.02
N VAL A 132 -0.87 17.83 16.26
CA VAL A 132 -2.15 17.90 15.55
C VAL A 132 -3.26 18.41 16.46
N ASP A 133 -4.40 18.76 15.86
CA ASP A 133 -5.56 19.22 16.62
C ASP A 133 -6.13 18.10 17.53
N PRO A 134 -6.83 18.46 18.62
CA PRO A 134 -7.38 17.49 19.57
C PRO A 134 -8.27 16.41 18.91
N ALA A 135 -9.05 16.77 17.88
CA ALA A 135 -9.88 15.84 17.15
C ALA A 135 -9.06 14.75 16.44
N LYS A 136 -8.02 15.16 15.69
CA LYS A 136 -7.09 14.25 15.02
C LYS A 136 -6.27 13.42 16.00
N ARG A 137 -5.97 13.98 17.18
CA ARG A 137 -5.30 13.23 18.26
C ARG A 137 -6.21 12.13 18.82
N ALA A 138 -7.47 12.43 19.12
CA ALA A 138 -8.42 11.43 19.59
C ALA A 138 -8.62 10.29 18.57
N LEU A 139 -8.69 10.62 17.28
CA LEU A 139 -8.72 9.65 16.19
C LEU A 139 -7.47 8.75 16.19
N ALA A 140 -6.28 9.34 16.29
CA ALA A 140 -5.02 8.59 16.29
C ALA A 140 -4.90 7.66 17.51
N GLU A 141 -5.30 8.12 18.70
CA GLU A 141 -5.35 7.31 19.92
C GLU A 141 -6.27 6.10 19.75
N ALA A 142 -7.48 6.30 19.21
CA ALA A 142 -8.43 5.24 18.98
C ALA A 142 -7.88 4.19 17.97
N ARG A 143 -7.31 4.64 16.85
CA ARG A 143 -6.70 3.76 15.83
C ARG A 143 -5.54 2.93 16.42
N LEU A 144 -4.64 3.54 17.20
CA LEU A 144 -3.52 2.84 17.84
C LEU A 144 -4.00 1.79 18.84
N MET A 145 -5.00 2.11 19.67
CA MET A 145 -5.52 1.17 20.67
C MET A 145 -6.25 -0.01 20.03
N LEU A 146 -7.03 0.23 18.97
CA LEU A 146 -7.64 -0.84 18.17
C LEU A 146 -6.57 -1.76 17.58
N ARG A 147 -5.52 -1.19 16.97
CA ARG A 147 -4.40 -1.94 16.37
C ARG A 147 -3.68 -2.81 17.38
N HIS A 148 -3.39 -2.29 18.56
CA HIS A 148 -2.70 -3.00 19.64
C HIS A 148 -3.60 -3.86 20.51
N ARG A 149 -4.93 -3.76 20.34
CA ARG A 149 -5.93 -4.52 21.12
C ARG A 149 -5.84 -4.26 22.62
N GLN A 150 -5.47 -3.05 23.00
CA GLN A 150 -5.24 -2.61 24.38
C GLN A 150 -6.34 -1.66 24.85
N GLY A 151 -6.60 -1.66 26.15
CA GLY A 151 -7.51 -0.73 26.82
C GLY A 151 -8.99 -0.93 26.46
N ASN A 152 -9.78 0.05 26.89
CA ASN A 152 -11.21 0.13 26.57
C ASN A 152 -11.39 0.82 25.23
N VAL A 153 -11.37 0.03 24.15
CA VAL A 153 -11.47 0.54 22.77
C VAL A 153 -12.79 1.25 22.51
N ASP A 154 -13.90 0.80 23.11
CA ASP A 154 -15.22 1.41 22.89
C ASP A 154 -15.26 2.84 23.45
N ARG A 155 -14.68 3.06 24.63
CA ARG A 155 -14.55 4.39 25.22
C ARG A 155 -13.69 5.33 24.36
N LEU A 156 -12.60 4.82 23.77
CA LEU A 156 -11.72 5.63 22.95
C LEU A 156 -12.36 5.96 21.60
N VAL A 157 -13.05 5.00 21.00
CA VAL A 157 -13.83 5.24 19.77
C VAL A 157 -14.95 6.27 20.04
N ALA A 158 -15.64 6.19 21.17
CA ALA A 158 -16.69 7.15 21.53
C ALA A 158 -16.17 8.59 21.76
N ARG A 159 -14.87 8.78 22.03
CA ARG A 159 -14.23 10.11 22.17
C ARG A 159 -13.84 10.73 20.82
N VAL A 160 -13.85 9.95 19.75
CA VAL A 160 -13.61 10.48 18.39
C VAL A 160 -14.80 11.36 18.00
N PRO A 161 -14.59 12.61 17.56
CA PRO A 161 -15.68 13.48 17.15
C PRO A 161 -16.56 12.88 16.05
N PRO A 162 -17.86 13.22 16.02
CA PRO A 162 -18.82 12.64 15.08
C PRO A 162 -18.40 12.71 13.60
N GLU A 163 -17.81 13.83 13.19
CA GLU A 163 -17.31 14.07 11.84
C GLU A 163 -16.16 13.13 11.43
N LEU A 164 -15.45 12.54 12.39
CA LEU A 164 -14.35 11.60 12.18
C LEU A 164 -14.73 10.13 12.45
N GLN A 165 -15.96 9.85 12.87
CA GLN A 165 -16.42 8.48 13.15
C GLN A 165 -16.44 7.60 11.89
N ARG A 166 -16.50 8.20 10.70
CA ARG A 166 -16.42 7.50 9.41
C ARG A 166 -15.05 7.62 8.73
N ASP A 167 -14.02 8.05 9.47
CA ASP A 167 -12.64 8.04 8.97
C ASP A 167 -12.24 6.65 8.46
N PRO A 168 -11.69 6.53 7.24
CA PRO A 168 -11.35 5.23 6.64
C PRO A 168 -10.41 4.40 7.52
N GLY A 169 -9.40 5.01 8.11
CA GLY A 169 -8.44 4.32 8.96
C GLY A 169 -9.06 3.85 10.28
N LEU A 170 -9.99 4.62 10.87
CA LEU A 170 -10.73 4.20 12.05
C LEU A 170 -11.62 2.99 11.75
N LEU A 171 -12.37 3.04 10.66
CA LEU A 171 -13.26 1.94 10.26
C LEU A 171 -12.45 0.69 9.93
N TYR A 172 -11.33 0.83 9.23
CA TYR A 172 -10.40 -0.28 8.96
C TYR A 172 -9.91 -0.95 10.26
N GLU A 173 -9.39 -0.17 11.21
CA GLU A 173 -8.89 -0.73 12.48
C GLU A 173 -10.03 -1.35 13.31
N ARG A 174 -11.25 -0.79 13.26
CA ARG A 174 -12.44 -1.38 13.91
C ARG A 174 -12.82 -2.73 13.27
N ALA A 175 -12.86 -2.81 11.93
CA ALA A 175 -13.16 -4.04 11.21
C ALA A 175 -12.12 -5.13 11.53
N ARG A 176 -10.84 -4.77 11.45
CA ARG A 176 -9.72 -5.65 11.78
C ARG A 176 -9.77 -6.13 13.24
N TRP A 177 -10.00 -5.22 14.19
CA TRP A 177 -10.12 -5.55 15.62
C TRP A 177 -11.30 -6.49 15.88
N ARG A 178 -12.48 -6.22 15.32
CA ARG A 178 -13.67 -7.07 15.43
C ARG A 178 -13.39 -8.47 14.89
N ARG A 179 -12.80 -8.58 13.72
CA ARG A 179 -12.40 -9.88 13.14
C ARG A 179 -11.46 -10.65 14.08
N ILE A 180 -10.42 -10.02 14.59
CA ILE A 180 -9.45 -10.66 15.49
C ILE A 180 -10.10 -11.11 16.81
N LYS A 181 -11.11 -10.39 17.29
CA LYS A 181 -11.89 -10.72 18.48
C LYS A 181 -13.01 -11.74 18.22
N GLY A 182 -13.11 -12.29 17.00
CA GLY A 182 -14.15 -13.25 16.64
C GLY A 182 -15.53 -12.65 16.37
N LYS A 183 -15.65 -11.32 16.38
CA LYS A 183 -16.88 -10.57 16.09
C LYS A 183 -17.07 -10.42 14.59
N TYR A 184 -17.27 -11.55 13.89
CA TYR A 184 -17.21 -11.57 12.42
C TYR A 184 -18.39 -10.88 11.77
N GLN A 185 -19.58 -10.97 12.37
CA GLN A 185 -20.76 -10.31 11.86
C GLN A 185 -20.59 -8.78 11.92
N GLU A 186 -20.20 -8.28 13.07
CA GLU A 186 -19.98 -6.83 13.25
C GLU A 186 -18.80 -6.31 12.40
N ALA A 187 -17.82 -7.16 12.10
CA ALA A 187 -16.77 -6.80 11.15
C ALA A 187 -17.34 -6.68 9.73
N ARG A 188 -18.20 -7.60 9.30
CA ARG A 188 -18.86 -7.58 7.97
C ARG A 188 -19.72 -6.34 7.77
N GLU A 189 -20.45 -5.88 8.78
CA GLU A 189 -21.27 -4.66 8.72
C GLU A 189 -20.48 -3.43 8.25
N ILE A 190 -19.19 -3.34 8.62
CA ILE A 190 -18.32 -2.25 8.16
C ILE A 190 -18.03 -2.39 6.66
N PHE A 191 -17.83 -3.63 6.17
CA PHE A 191 -17.61 -3.88 4.75
C PHE A 191 -18.85 -3.77 3.89
N ASP A 192 -20.04 -3.94 4.47
CA ASP A 192 -21.32 -3.73 3.78
C ASP A 192 -21.63 -2.22 3.61
N ASN A 193 -21.08 -1.36 4.48
CA ASN A 193 -21.19 0.09 4.39
C ASN A 193 -19.80 0.77 4.55
N PRO A 194 -18.90 0.56 3.59
CA PRO A 194 -17.54 1.10 3.65
C PRO A 194 -17.51 2.63 3.51
N PRO A 195 -16.40 3.29 3.83
CA PRO A 195 -16.18 4.69 3.46
C PRO A 195 -16.13 4.84 1.94
N GLN A 196 -16.43 6.05 1.44
CA GLN A 196 -16.42 6.33 -0.01
C GLN A 196 -15.01 6.18 -0.60
N ASP A 197 -14.01 6.65 0.11
CA ASP A 197 -12.61 6.49 -0.24
C ASP A 197 -11.97 5.46 0.70
N LEU A 198 -11.43 4.41 0.15
CA LEU A 198 -10.74 3.38 0.94
C LEU A 198 -9.30 3.74 1.27
N GLU A 199 -8.70 4.76 0.64
CA GLU A 199 -7.31 5.22 0.76
C GLU A 199 -6.26 4.10 0.61
N ARG A 200 -6.43 2.99 1.32
CA ARG A 200 -5.55 1.83 1.32
C ARG A 200 -6.35 0.58 0.99
N ALA A 201 -6.89 0.53 -0.23
CA ALA A 201 -7.70 -0.59 -0.72
C ALA A 201 -6.97 -1.94 -0.60
N ASP A 202 -5.64 -1.95 -0.71
CA ASP A 202 -4.78 -3.11 -0.48
C ASP A 202 -4.92 -3.72 0.92
N LEU A 203 -5.01 -2.88 1.96
CA LEU A 203 -5.20 -3.34 3.34
C LEU A 203 -6.64 -3.79 3.59
N TRP A 204 -7.62 -3.05 3.06
CA TRP A 204 -9.03 -3.43 3.11
C TRP A 204 -9.27 -4.78 2.44
N TRP A 205 -8.62 -5.02 1.31
CA TRP A 205 -8.67 -6.30 0.61
C TRP A 205 -8.21 -7.46 1.48
N GLN A 206 -7.11 -7.31 2.20
CA GLN A 206 -6.60 -8.37 3.08
C GLN A 206 -7.66 -8.83 4.11
N GLU A 207 -8.34 -7.90 4.74
CA GLU A 207 -9.40 -8.20 5.71
C GLU A 207 -10.64 -8.82 5.03
N ARG A 208 -11.07 -8.30 3.85
CA ARG A 208 -12.15 -8.86 3.04
C ARG A 208 -11.86 -10.31 2.64
N ALA A 209 -10.65 -10.58 2.16
CA ALA A 209 -10.23 -11.92 1.73
C ALA A 209 -10.28 -12.94 2.87
N ILE A 210 -9.87 -12.54 4.09
CA ILE A 210 -9.96 -13.41 5.27
C ILE A 210 -11.41 -13.72 5.62
N LEU A 211 -12.27 -12.71 5.67
CA LEU A 211 -13.70 -12.88 6.00
C LEU A 211 -14.44 -13.68 4.94
N ALA A 212 -14.14 -13.45 3.66
CA ALA A 212 -14.76 -14.19 2.56
C ALA A 212 -14.37 -15.67 2.57
N ARG A 213 -13.08 -16.00 2.74
CA ARG A 213 -12.63 -17.39 2.87
C ARG A 213 -13.26 -18.10 4.09
N ARG A 214 -13.47 -17.36 5.16
CA ARG A 214 -14.21 -17.86 6.31
C ARG A 214 -15.68 -18.11 5.93
N GLY A 215 -16.35 -17.15 5.29
CA GLY A 215 -17.73 -17.28 4.82
C GLY A 215 -17.93 -18.51 3.93
N VAL A 216 -17.01 -18.76 3.00
CA VAL A 216 -17.03 -19.97 2.17
C VAL A 216 -16.97 -21.25 3.02
N ARG A 217 -16.09 -21.30 4.03
CA ARG A 217 -15.99 -22.49 4.92
C ARG A 217 -17.24 -22.71 5.77
N GLU A 218 -17.93 -21.63 6.12
CA GLU A 218 -19.15 -21.67 6.95
C GLU A 218 -20.43 -21.81 6.11
N GLY A 219 -20.33 -21.86 4.77
CA GLY A 219 -21.46 -22.01 3.87
C GLY A 219 -22.16 -20.70 3.50
N HIS A 220 -21.67 -19.54 3.96
CA HIS A 220 -22.20 -18.21 3.64
C HIS A 220 -21.69 -17.71 2.28
N ILE A 221 -22.00 -18.44 1.22
CA ILE A 221 -21.39 -18.28 -0.10
C ILE A 221 -21.71 -16.94 -0.75
N SER A 222 -23.00 -16.56 -0.79
CA SER A 222 -23.43 -15.29 -1.40
C SER A 222 -22.81 -14.08 -0.71
N ASP A 223 -22.69 -14.13 0.63
CA ASP A 223 -22.05 -13.07 1.39
C ASP A 223 -20.54 -13.01 1.12
N ALA A 224 -19.89 -14.18 1.05
CA ALA A 224 -18.47 -14.26 0.71
C ALA A 224 -18.17 -13.68 -0.68
N TYR A 225 -19.01 -14.01 -1.66
CA TYR A 225 -18.91 -13.44 -3.01
C TYR A 225 -19.08 -11.93 -3.01
N ARG A 226 -20.12 -11.42 -2.33
CA ARG A 226 -20.39 -9.97 -2.22
C ARG A 226 -19.21 -9.21 -1.61
N LEU A 227 -18.61 -9.75 -0.53
CA LEU A 227 -17.43 -9.17 0.08
C LEU A 227 -16.25 -9.08 -0.89
N VAL A 228 -16.01 -10.13 -1.68
CA VAL A 228 -14.88 -10.16 -2.62
C VAL A 228 -15.14 -9.27 -3.82
N LYS A 229 -16.35 -9.33 -4.42
CA LYS A 229 -16.70 -8.50 -5.58
C LYS A 229 -16.55 -7.00 -5.30
N ALA A 230 -16.82 -6.58 -4.07
CA ALA A 230 -16.71 -5.18 -3.64
C ALA A 230 -15.29 -4.82 -3.14
N HIS A 231 -14.22 -5.36 -3.75
CA HIS A 231 -12.84 -5.20 -3.26
C HIS A 231 -12.29 -3.77 -3.34
N GLY A 232 -12.77 -2.93 -4.27
CA GLY A 232 -12.37 -1.53 -4.41
C GLY A 232 -10.95 -1.31 -4.95
N LEU A 233 -10.27 -2.36 -5.42
CA LEU A 233 -8.94 -2.29 -6.01
C LEU A 233 -9.01 -1.89 -7.48
N SER A 234 -7.99 -1.22 -7.98
CA SER A 234 -7.81 -0.94 -9.40
C SER A 234 -6.85 -1.96 -10.05
N PRO A 235 -6.93 -2.17 -11.38
CA PRO A 235 -5.98 -3.03 -12.09
C PRO A 235 -4.50 -2.60 -11.93
N ALA A 236 -4.24 -1.33 -11.61
CA ALA A 236 -2.89 -0.82 -11.34
C ALA A 236 -2.27 -1.44 -10.08
N GLU A 237 -3.10 -1.89 -9.13
CA GLU A 237 -2.68 -2.62 -7.92
C GLU A 237 -2.50 -4.11 -8.20
N THR A 238 -1.85 -4.44 -9.27
CA THR A 238 -1.73 -5.72 -9.98
C THR A 238 -1.92 -6.98 -9.12
N ALA A 239 -1.16 -7.17 -8.05
CA ALA A 239 -1.19 -8.40 -7.26
C ALA A 239 -2.44 -8.53 -6.38
N PRO A 240 -2.84 -7.53 -5.56
CA PRO A 240 -4.09 -7.58 -4.81
C PRO A 240 -5.32 -7.69 -5.70
N TYR A 241 -5.35 -6.94 -6.82
CA TYR A 241 -6.44 -7.01 -7.80
C TYR A 241 -6.58 -8.40 -8.40
N ALA A 242 -5.48 -8.98 -8.86
CA ALA A 242 -5.50 -10.33 -9.43
C ALA A 242 -5.93 -11.40 -8.41
N GLU A 243 -5.58 -11.24 -7.14
CA GLU A 243 -6.04 -12.14 -6.07
C GLU A 243 -7.55 -11.99 -5.83
N ALA A 244 -8.05 -10.75 -5.84
CA ALA A 244 -9.46 -10.46 -5.63
C ALA A 244 -10.33 -11.03 -6.75
N GLU A 245 -9.98 -10.74 -7.99
CA GLU A 245 -10.68 -11.24 -9.16
C GLU A 245 -10.61 -12.77 -9.24
N TRP A 246 -9.44 -13.36 -8.93
CA TRP A 246 -9.36 -14.81 -8.89
C TRP A 246 -10.27 -15.42 -7.82
N LEU A 247 -10.30 -14.84 -6.62
CA LEU A 247 -11.14 -15.38 -5.54
C LEU A 247 -12.63 -15.22 -5.86
N ALA A 248 -13.05 -14.10 -6.46
CA ALA A 248 -14.40 -13.88 -6.92
C ALA A 248 -14.81 -14.92 -7.97
N GLY A 249 -13.98 -15.09 -9.01
CA GLY A 249 -14.22 -16.09 -10.06
C GLY A 249 -14.24 -17.53 -9.50
N TRP A 250 -13.37 -17.85 -8.55
CA TRP A 250 -13.35 -19.17 -7.94
C TRP A 250 -14.61 -19.44 -7.11
N ILE A 251 -15.10 -18.48 -6.35
CA ILE A 251 -16.37 -18.59 -5.61
C ILE A 251 -17.53 -18.73 -6.59
N ALA A 252 -17.59 -17.92 -7.64
CA ALA A 252 -18.62 -17.96 -8.66
C ALA A 252 -18.68 -19.35 -9.33
N LEU A 253 -17.54 -19.86 -9.78
CA LEU A 253 -17.46 -21.15 -10.48
C LEU A 253 -17.79 -22.35 -9.59
N ARG A 254 -17.20 -22.37 -8.37
CA ARG A 254 -17.19 -23.60 -7.55
C ARG A 254 -18.37 -23.71 -6.61
N PHE A 255 -18.93 -22.58 -6.17
CA PHE A 255 -19.96 -22.56 -5.13
C PHE A 255 -21.27 -21.93 -5.59
N LEU A 256 -21.24 -20.88 -6.43
CA LEU A 256 -22.46 -20.30 -7.02
C LEU A 256 -22.90 -21.04 -8.29
N GLN A 257 -22.03 -21.89 -8.85
CA GLN A 257 -22.27 -22.60 -10.10
C GLN A 257 -22.60 -21.66 -11.28
N ASP A 258 -22.02 -20.48 -11.27
CA ASP A 258 -22.15 -19.47 -12.32
C ASP A 258 -20.81 -19.32 -13.09
N PRO A 259 -20.59 -20.17 -14.11
CA PRO A 259 -19.37 -20.11 -14.89
C PRO A 259 -19.26 -18.87 -15.78
N ALA A 260 -20.38 -18.25 -16.18
CA ALA A 260 -20.37 -17.02 -16.96
C ALA A 260 -19.81 -15.85 -16.13
N MET A 261 -20.31 -15.68 -14.92
CA MET A 261 -19.77 -14.70 -13.98
C MET A 261 -18.29 -14.99 -13.65
N ALA A 262 -17.92 -16.25 -13.47
CA ALA A 262 -16.54 -16.65 -13.17
C ALA A 262 -15.57 -16.28 -14.29
N ILE A 263 -15.95 -16.46 -15.56
CA ILE A 263 -15.09 -16.18 -16.70
C ILE A 263 -14.76 -14.70 -16.81
N ASP A 264 -15.69 -13.81 -16.46
CA ASP A 264 -15.45 -12.35 -16.45
C ASP A 264 -14.40 -11.98 -15.43
N HIS A 265 -14.48 -12.50 -14.21
CA HIS A 265 -13.49 -12.30 -13.16
C HIS A 265 -12.11 -12.84 -13.56
N PHE A 266 -12.03 -14.05 -14.13
CA PHE A 266 -10.75 -14.61 -14.55
C PHE A 266 -10.14 -13.86 -15.74
N LYS A 267 -10.95 -13.35 -16.66
CA LYS A 267 -10.50 -12.46 -17.75
C LYS A 267 -9.97 -11.13 -17.20
N ALA A 268 -10.65 -10.53 -16.23
CA ALA A 268 -10.19 -9.32 -15.55
C ALA A 268 -8.83 -9.56 -14.86
N MET A 269 -8.69 -10.64 -14.09
CA MET A 269 -7.42 -11.06 -13.52
C MET A 269 -6.33 -11.22 -14.58
N HIS A 270 -6.60 -12.00 -15.63
CA HIS A 270 -5.64 -12.30 -16.69
C HIS A 270 -5.17 -11.04 -17.42
N GLY A 271 -6.09 -10.08 -17.66
CA GLY A 271 -5.79 -8.80 -18.29
C GLY A 271 -4.83 -7.94 -17.47
N ALA A 272 -4.96 -7.96 -16.15
CA ALA A 272 -4.20 -7.10 -15.24
C ALA A 272 -2.77 -7.59 -14.93
N VAL A 273 -2.45 -8.86 -15.16
CA VAL A 273 -1.15 -9.44 -14.80
C VAL A 273 -0.22 -9.56 -16.00
N VAL A 274 1.09 -9.58 -15.74
CA VAL A 274 2.12 -9.71 -16.78
C VAL A 274 3.03 -10.93 -16.60
N TYR A 275 3.21 -11.41 -15.37
CA TYR A 275 4.12 -12.51 -15.08
C TYR A 275 3.58 -13.86 -15.54
N PRO A 276 4.44 -14.75 -16.08
CA PRO A 276 4.05 -16.06 -16.63
C PRO A 276 3.20 -16.91 -15.68
N VAL A 277 3.55 -16.96 -14.42
CA VAL A 277 2.84 -17.70 -13.37
C VAL A 277 1.38 -17.22 -13.22
N SER A 278 1.17 -15.90 -13.21
CA SER A 278 -0.16 -15.30 -13.07
C SER A 278 -0.97 -15.39 -14.37
N LYS A 279 -0.31 -15.23 -15.54
CA LYS A 279 -0.92 -15.41 -16.86
C LYS A 279 -1.43 -16.84 -17.03
N ALA A 280 -0.60 -17.84 -16.74
CA ALA A 280 -0.99 -19.25 -16.83
C ALA A 280 -2.15 -19.58 -15.87
N ARG A 281 -2.13 -19.03 -14.65
CA ARG A 281 -3.24 -19.20 -13.68
C ARG A 281 -4.54 -18.64 -14.22
N GLY A 282 -4.53 -17.39 -14.71
CA GLY A 282 -5.73 -16.77 -15.29
C GLY A 282 -6.28 -17.56 -16.48
N ALA A 283 -5.42 -17.89 -17.45
CA ALA A 283 -5.79 -18.66 -18.63
C ALA A 283 -6.37 -20.04 -18.26
N TYR A 284 -5.75 -20.77 -17.34
CA TYR A 284 -6.25 -22.06 -16.87
C TYR A 284 -7.67 -21.96 -16.27
N TRP A 285 -7.92 -20.95 -15.42
CA TRP A 285 -9.24 -20.81 -14.80
C TRP A 285 -10.30 -20.28 -15.75
N ILE A 286 -9.94 -19.47 -16.77
CA ILE A 286 -10.82 -19.13 -17.87
C ILE A 286 -11.23 -20.41 -18.62
N ALA A 287 -10.27 -21.27 -18.94
CA ALA A 287 -10.55 -22.55 -19.61
C ALA A 287 -11.49 -23.43 -18.77
N ARG A 288 -11.26 -23.51 -17.43
CA ARG A 288 -12.15 -24.27 -16.52
C ARG A 288 -13.57 -23.73 -16.48
N ALA A 289 -13.75 -22.40 -16.55
CA ALA A 289 -15.07 -21.79 -16.61
C ALA A 289 -15.75 -22.04 -17.98
N ALA A 290 -15.00 -21.93 -19.09
CA ALA A 290 -15.50 -22.27 -20.44
C ALA A 290 -15.89 -23.75 -20.54
N GLU A 291 -15.10 -24.65 -19.95
CA GLU A 291 -15.42 -26.10 -19.86
C GLU A 291 -16.74 -26.32 -19.11
N ALA A 292 -16.98 -25.63 -18.01
CA ALA A 292 -18.25 -25.69 -17.28
C ALA A 292 -19.45 -25.13 -18.06
N MET A 293 -19.21 -24.18 -18.96
CA MET A 293 -20.20 -23.66 -19.92
C MET A 293 -20.42 -24.60 -21.13
N LYS A 294 -19.71 -25.73 -21.20
CA LYS A 294 -19.68 -26.64 -22.35
C LYS A 294 -19.18 -26.00 -23.65
N ASN A 295 -18.39 -24.92 -23.54
CA ASN A 295 -17.74 -24.25 -24.66
C ASN A 295 -16.36 -24.85 -24.89
N ALA A 296 -16.30 -26.01 -25.56
CA ALA A 296 -15.07 -26.76 -25.76
C ALA A 296 -14.02 -25.99 -26.58
N GLN A 297 -14.46 -25.15 -27.52
CA GLN A 297 -13.55 -24.37 -28.38
C GLN A 297 -12.82 -23.29 -27.54
N GLU A 298 -13.54 -22.56 -26.75
CA GLU A 298 -12.96 -21.53 -25.87
C GLU A 298 -12.07 -22.18 -24.79
N ALA A 299 -12.52 -23.29 -24.20
CA ALA A 299 -11.74 -24.05 -23.24
C ALA A 299 -10.39 -24.49 -23.81
N ALA A 300 -10.39 -25.11 -24.99
CA ALA A 300 -9.16 -25.55 -25.66
C ALA A 300 -8.23 -24.37 -25.99
N THR A 301 -8.78 -23.22 -26.37
CA THR A 301 -7.99 -22.02 -26.66
C THR A 301 -7.26 -21.53 -25.40
N TRP A 302 -7.94 -21.45 -24.29
CA TRP A 302 -7.35 -20.96 -23.05
C TRP A 302 -6.45 -22.00 -22.35
N TYR A 303 -6.72 -23.31 -22.49
CA TYR A 303 -5.76 -24.33 -22.04
C TYR A 303 -4.45 -24.24 -22.80
N ARG A 304 -4.49 -24.08 -24.15
CA ARG A 304 -3.27 -23.85 -24.94
C ARG A 304 -2.53 -22.61 -24.53
N ALA A 305 -3.24 -21.51 -24.27
CA ALA A 305 -2.62 -20.27 -23.76
C ALA A 305 -1.91 -20.47 -22.40
N ALA A 306 -2.49 -21.24 -21.50
CA ALA A 306 -1.84 -21.58 -20.23
C ALA A 306 -0.63 -22.51 -20.43
N ALA A 307 -0.75 -23.55 -21.30
CA ALA A 307 0.28 -24.53 -21.59
C ALA A 307 1.53 -23.92 -22.23
N ASN A 308 1.42 -22.76 -22.90
CA ASN A 308 2.56 -21.99 -23.41
C ASN A 308 3.52 -21.51 -22.30
N GLN A 309 3.21 -21.76 -21.03
CA GLN A 309 4.07 -21.51 -19.88
C GLN A 309 4.47 -22.84 -19.18
N PRO A 310 5.30 -23.70 -19.80
CA PRO A 310 5.51 -25.08 -19.38
C PRO A 310 6.26 -25.21 -18.03
N THR A 311 6.91 -24.17 -17.57
CA THR A 311 7.68 -24.18 -16.31
C THR A 311 6.85 -23.85 -15.08
N VAL A 312 5.58 -23.48 -15.24
CA VAL A 312 4.71 -23.08 -14.11
C VAL A 312 3.57 -24.09 -13.90
N PHE A 313 3.13 -24.21 -12.66
CA PHE A 313 2.14 -25.21 -12.23
C PHE A 313 0.88 -25.24 -13.11
N TYR A 314 0.24 -24.09 -13.35
CA TYR A 314 -0.97 -24.05 -14.17
C TYR A 314 -0.72 -24.31 -15.67
N GLY A 315 0.49 -24.02 -16.14
CA GLY A 315 0.90 -24.38 -17.49
C GLY A 315 0.99 -25.89 -17.67
N GLN A 316 1.60 -26.59 -16.71
CA GLN A 316 1.68 -28.05 -16.70
C GLN A 316 0.32 -28.71 -16.56
N LEU A 317 -0.56 -28.19 -15.68
CA LEU A 317 -1.94 -28.68 -15.56
C LEU A 317 -2.73 -28.52 -16.86
N ALA A 318 -2.53 -27.42 -17.57
CA ALA A 318 -3.20 -27.15 -18.84
C ALA A 318 -2.69 -28.07 -19.97
N ALA A 319 -1.40 -28.38 -19.99
CA ALA A 319 -0.82 -29.28 -20.95
C ALA A 319 -1.32 -30.73 -20.84
N ALA A 320 -1.81 -31.11 -19.64
CA ALA A 320 -2.40 -32.43 -19.37
C ALA A 320 -3.91 -32.50 -19.71
N LYS A 321 -4.51 -31.41 -20.19
CA LYS A 321 -5.92 -31.32 -20.59
C LYS A 321 -6.09 -31.40 -22.09
#